data_9072128c542dad3c01b11968cf5014e8
#
_entry.id   9072128c542dad3c01b11968cf5014e8
#
_cell.length_a   1.000
_cell.length_b   1.000
_cell.length_c   1.000
_cell.angle_alpha   90.00
_cell.angle_beta   90.00
_cell.angle_gamma   90.00
#
_symmetry.space_group_name_H-M   'P 1'
#
loop_
_entity.id
_entity.type
_entity.pdbx_description
1 polymer ?
#
loop_
_entity_poly.entity_id
_entity_poly.type
_entity_poly.pdbx_seq_one_letter_code
_entity_poly.pdbx_strand_id
1 'polypeptide(L)'
;ENNGNMWINAGGEFSGWNVNVLYMTEEIAGESGDAATGIDISGELAGASVSASMNQDYDGGEMTMLGATYSVNDDMNIVGSYTTYGDEGFSMAGTNMDGSWMTTGGVGYLGANDENMSLGLTYNMGSINLGATMHQITNSENDDYERDVMEISLGYSLGDNAGLSLKYATGATGGTDEDKYMWLTLKGGL
;
A
#
# COMPACT_ATOMS: atom_id res chain seq x y z
N GLU A 1 -30.50 -18.33 -7.53
CA GLU A 1 -30.65 -17.15 -6.65
C GLU A 1 -29.52 -16.20 -7.01
N ASN A 2 -29.85 -14.97 -7.45
CA ASN A 2 -28.85 -13.97 -7.78
C ASN A 2 -28.37 -13.34 -6.47
N ASN A 3 -27.15 -13.57 -6.10
CA ASN A 3 -26.46 -12.80 -5.08
C ASN A 3 -26.20 -11.42 -5.67
N GLY A 4 -26.85 -10.40 -5.15
CA GLY A 4 -26.75 -9.03 -5.63
C GLY A 4 -25.66 -8.29 -4.88
N ASN A 5 -24.41 -8.30 -5.38
CA ASN A 5 -23.39 -7.41 -4.87
C ASN A 5 -23.63 -6.00 -5.40
N MET A 6 -23.64 -5.01 -4.53
CA MET A 6 -23.71 -3.60 -4.91
C MET A 6 -22.32 -2.96 -4.71
N TRP A 7 -21.91 -2.20 -5.69
CA TRP A 7 -20.69 -1.43 -5.65
C TRP A 7 -20.97 0.01 -6.08
N ILE A 8 -20.60 0.96 -5.24
CA ILE A 8 -20.71 2.38 -5.49
C ILE A 8 -19.34 3.02 -5.27
N ASN A 9 -18.84 3.69 -6.30
CA ASN A 9 -17.65 4.52 -6.21
C ASN A 9 -18.02 5.92 -6.67
N ALA A 10 -17.77 6.92 -5.84
CA ALA A 10 -18.03 8.30 -6.13
C ALA A 10 -16.83 9.15 -5.73
N GLY A 11 -16.35 9.96 -6.66
CA GLY A 11 -15.19 10.82 -6.41
C GLY A 11 -15.29 12.15 -7.16
N GLY A 12 -14.48 13.10 -6.73
CA GLY A 12 -14.40 14.41 -7.34
C GLY A 12 -13.29 15.26 -6.74
N GLU A 13 -13.01 16.36 -7.40
CA GLU A 13 -12.04 17.36 -6.96
C GLU A 13 -12.76 18.53 -6.27
N PHE A 14 -12.26 18.92 -5.11
CA PHE A 14 -12.72 20.10 -4.37
C PHE A 14 -11.53 20.92 -3.86
N SER A 15 -11.41 22.15 -4.35
CA SER A 15 -10.32 23.07 -3.93
C SER A 15 -8.92 22.51 -4.03
N GLY A 16 -8.62 21.74 -5.08
CA GLY A 16 -7.32 21.10 -5.30
C GLY A 16 -7.12 19.77 -4.53
N TRP A 17 -8.16 19.32 -3.83
CA TRP A 17 -8.17 18.00 -3.17
C TRP A 17 -9.05 17.04 -3.95
N ASN A 18 -8.52 15.86 -4.23
CA ASN A 18 -9.29 14.74 -4.74
C ASN A 18 -9.87 13.96 -3.56
N VAL A 19 -11.15 13.65 -3.63
CA VAL A 19 -11.84 12.82 -2.64
C VAL A 19 -12.52 11.69 -3.40
N ASN A 20 -12.37 10.46 -2.89
CA ASN A 20 -13.05 9.29 -3.42
C ASN A 20 -13.71 8.53 -2.26
N VAL A 21 -14.92 8.04 -2.46
CA VAL A 21 -15.66 7.25 -1.50
C VAL A 21 -16.09 5.95 -2.17
N LEU A 22 -15.82 4.83 -1.52
CA LEU A 22 -16.19 3.50 -1.95
C LEU A 22 -17.17 2.88 -0.93
N TYR A 23 -18.21 2.26 -1.44
CA TYR A 23 -19.14 1.45 -0.67
C TYR A 23 -19.43 0.16 -1.44
N MET A 24 -19.26 -0.97 -0.80
CA MET A 24 -19.53 -2.27 -1.38
C MET A 24 -20.34 -3.12 -0.41
N THR A 25 -21.28 -3.90 -0.93
CA THR A 25 -21.99 -4.91 -0.15
C THR A 25 -21.74 -6.28 -0.74
N GLU A 26 -21.59 -7.27 0.13
CA GLU A 26 -21.62 -8.67 -0.23
C GLU A 26 -22.96 -9.26 0.21
N GLU A 27 -23.73 -9.84 -0.70
CA GLU A 27 -24.96 -10.56 -0.38
C GLU A 27 -24.64 -12.05 -0.36
N ILE A 28 -24.55 -12.63 0.83
CA ILE A 28 -24.47 -14.08 1.03
C ILE A 28 -25.89 -14.63 1.06
N ALA A 29 -26.16 -15.70 0.30
CA ALA A 29 -27.48 -16.27 0.05
C ALA A 29 -28.37 -16.33 1.30
N GLY A 30 -29.31 -15.38 1.42
CA GLY A 30 -30.34 -15.35 2.43
C GLY A 30 -30.08 -14.52 3.68
N GLU A 31 -28.94 -13.87 3.78
CA GLU A 31 -28.62 -12.93 4.86
C GLU A 31 -28.18 -11.59 4.28
N SER A 32 -28.48 -10.49 4.97
CA SER A 32 -27.93 -9.18 4.62
C SER A 32 -26.43 -9.25 4.83
N GLY A 33 -25.66 -9.17 3.75
CA GLY A 33 -24.21 -9.15 3.81
C GLY A 33 -23.67 -7.90 4.48
N ASP A 34 -22.47 -8.01 5.00
CA ASP A 34 -21.74 -6.89 5.57
C ASP A 34 -21.30 -5.91 4.47
N ALA A 35 -20.94 -4.70 4.86
CA ALA A 35 -20.55 -3.66 3.93
C ALA A 35 -19.05 -3.32 4.12
N ALA A 36 -18.34 -3.23 3.01
CA ALA A 36 -17.01 -2.63 3.01
C ALA A 36 -17.11 -1.16 2.59
N THR A 37 -16.33 -0.31 3.25
CA THR A 37 -16.33 1.13 3.00
C THR A 37 -14.92 1.66 2.87
N GLY A 38 -14.75 2.73 2.09
CA GLY A 38 -13.47 3.40 1.94
C GLY A 38 -13.62 4.88 1.64
N ILE A 39 -12.68 5.66 2.12
CA ILE A 39 -12.51 7.06 1.75
C ILE A 39 -11.03 7.32 1.48
N ASP A 40 -10.74 7.92 0.32
CA ASP A 40 -9.41 8.37 -0.07
C ASP A 40 -9.44 9.87 -0.27
N ILE A 41 -8.43 10.55 0.24
CA ILE A 41 -8.22 11.98 0.06
C ILE A 41 -6.78 12.18 -0.40
N SER A 42 -6.57 12.99 -1.44
CA SER A 42 -5.22 13.35 -1.88
C SER A 42 -5.17 14.77 -2.41
N GLY A 43 -4.00 15.39 -2.30
CA GLY A 43 -3.79 16.76 -2.75
C GLY A 43 -2.36 17.22 -2.49
N GLU A 44 -2.13 18.51 -2.69
CA GLU A 44 -0.84 19.15 -2.49
C GLU A 44 -0.85 19.96 -1.19
N LEU A 45 0.16 19.75 -0.35
CA LEU A 45 0.37 20.50 0.89
C LEU A 45 1.83 20.92 1.02
N ALA A 46 2.09 22.21 1.06
CA ALA A 46 3.43 22.79 1.24
C ALA A 46 4.48 22.24 0.24
N GLY A 47 4.08 21.93 -1.00
CA GLY A 47 4.96 21.41 -2.04
C GLY A 47 5.19 19.90 -1.99
N ALA A 48 4.47 19.19 -1.14
CA ALA A 48 4.43 17.74 -1.12
C ALA A 48 3.06 17.24 -1.58
N SER A 49 3.03 16.17 -2.36
CA SER A 49 1.79 15.42 -2.61
C SER A 49 1.50 14.58 -1.37
N VAL A 50 0.29 14.72 -0.84
CA VAL A 50 -0.14 13.99 0.37
C VAL A 50 -1.41 13.20 0.09
N SER A 51 -1.55 12.08 0.80
CA SER A 51 -2.74 11.23 0.72
C SER A 51 -3.13 10.70 2.10
N ALA A 52 -4.41 10.44 2.26
CA ALA A 52 -4.97 9.73 3.42
C ALA A 52 -6.03 8.76 2.92
N SER A 53 -6.05 7.56 3.47
CA SER A 53 -7.02 6.53 3.15
C SER A 53 -7.51 5.89 4.45
N MET A 54 -8.82 5.68 4.57
CA MET A 54 -9.45 4.97 5.68
C MET A 54 -10.42 3.96 5.08
N ASN A 55 -10.24 2.70 5.39
CA ASN A 55 -10.99 1.60 4.80
C ASN A 55 -11.46 0.64 5.87
N GLN A 56 -12.64 0.07 5.67
CA GLN A 56 -13.19 -1.03 6.44
C GLN A 56 -13.63 -2.14 5.48
N ASP A 57 -13.23 -3.36 5.77
CA ASP A 57 -13.64 -4.53 4.98
C ASP A 57 -14.98 -5.12 5.46
N TYR A 58 -15.43 -6.20 4.83
CA TYR A 58 -16.71 -6.85 5.14
C TYR A 58 -16.74 -7.48 6.54
N ASP A 59 -15.60 -7.90 7.07
CA ASP A 59 -15.48 -8.54 8.38
C ASP A 59 -15.27 -7.53 9.51
N GLY A 60 -15.29 -6.24 9.19
CA GLY A 60 -15.04 -5.14 10.13
C GLY A 60 -13.56 -4.80 10.32
N GLY A 61 -12.68 -5.46 9.58
CA GLY A 61 -11.26 -5.12 9.56
C GLY A 61 -11.01 -3.70 9.07
N GLU A 62 -10.12 -2.99 9.71
CA GLU A 62 -9.85 -1.58 9.43
C GLU A 62 -8.40 -1.36 8.96
N MET A 63 -8.24 -0.44 8.01
CA MET A 63 -6.95 0.06 7.56
C MET A 63 -6.98 1.58 7.47
N THR A 64 -5.98 2.23 8.04
CA THR A 64 -5.71 3.65 7.82
C THR A 64 -4.33 3.81 7.22
N MET A 65 -4.21 4.60 6.16
CA MET A 65 -2.94 4.92 5.53
C MET A 65 -2.79 6.43 5.35
N LEU A 66 -1.62 6.94 5.69
CA LEU A 66 -1.17 8.29 5.37
C LEU A 66 0.06 8.20 4.48
N GLY A 67 0.12 9.02 3.45
CA GLY A 67 1.25 9.06 2.52
C GLY A 67 1.68 10.49 2.23
N ALA A 68 2.97 10.67 1.98
CA ALA A 68 3.54 11.93 1.50
C ALA A 68 4.68 11.66 0.52
N THR A 69 4.71 12.44 -0.55
CA THR A 69 5.80 12.44 -1.53
C THR A 69 6.29 13.86 -1.73
N TYR A 70 7.57 14.07 -1.49
CA TYR A 70 8.23 15.34 -1.73
C TYR A 70 9.23 15.22 -2.87
N SER A 71 9.04 16.00 -3.93
CA SER A 71 9.95 16.06 -5.07
C SER A 71 11.13 16.97 -4.72
N VAL A 72 12.31 16.38 -4.59
CA VAL A 72 13.57 17.12 -4.35
C VAL A 72 14.00 17.82 -5.62
N ASN A 73 13.80 17.17 -6.76
CA ASN A 73 14.00 17.68 -8.12
C ASN A 73 13.19 16.81 -9.09
N ASP A 74 13.33 17.05 -10.40
CA ASP A 74 12.59 16.35 -11.45
C ASP A 74 12.83 14.82 -11.48
N ASP A 75 13.94 14.37 -10.93
CA ASP A 75 14.38 12.97 -10.98
C ASP A 75 14.25 12.25 -9.61
N MET A 76 14.18 12.99 -8.50
CA MET A 76 14.31 12.43 -7.16
C MET A 76 13.17 12.81 -6.24
N ASN A 77 12.56 11.79 -5.60
CA ASN A 77 11.53 11.98 -4.60
C ASN A 77 11.88 11.30 -3.29
N ILE A 78 11.47 11.92 -2.19
CA ILE A 78 11.39 11.31 -0.87
C ILE A 78 9.93 10.90 -0.65
N VAL A 79 9.71 9.66 -0.23
CA VAL A 79 8.37 9.10 0.01
C VAL A 79 8.30 8.63 1.44
N GLY A 80 7.25 9.02 2.15
CA GLY A 80 6.95 8.53 3.49
C GLY A 80 5.54 7.98 3.56
N SER A 81 5.33 6.94 4.35
CA SER A 81 3.98 6.46 4.66
C SER A 81 3.85 5.97 6.09
N TYR A 82 2.63 5.99 6.57
CA TYR A 82 2.22 5.38 7.83
C TYR A 82 0.93 4.61 7.59
N THR A 83 0.91 3.33 7.93
CA THR A 83 -0.23 2.44 7.74
C THR A 83 -0.52 1.73 9.05
N THR A 84 -1.78 1.67 9.46
CA THR A 84 -2.24 0.92 10.63
C THR A 84 -3.36 -0.03 10.24
N TYR A 85 -3.38 -1.19 10.87
CA TYR A 85 -4.50 -2.13 10.83
C TYR A 85 -5.19 -2.19 12.19
N GLY A 86 -6.51 -2.35 12.18
CA GLY A 86 -7.31 -2.57 13.39
C GLY A 86 -7.13 -3.97 13.98
N ASP A 87 -7.86 -4.25 15.06
CA ASP A 87 -7.79 -5.50 15.81
C ASP A 87 -8.29 -6.73 15.03
N GLU A 88 -9.16 -6.54 14.06
CA GLU A 88 -9.58 -7.61 13.12
C GLU A 88 -8.66 -7.72 11.89
N GLY A 89 -7.65 -6.84 11.78
CA GLY A 89 -6.79 -6.76 10.60
C GLY A 89 -7.47 -6.03 9.44
N PHE A 90 -7.13 -6.43 8.22
CA PHE A 90 -7.77 -5.96 6.99
C PHE A 90 -7.58 -7.01 5.89
N SER A 91 -8.66 -7.57 5.38
CA SER A 91 -8.64 -8.75 4.50
C SER A 91 -8.78 -8.44 3.01
N MET A 92 -9.08 -7.21 2.63
CA MET A 92 -9.29 -6.81 1.22
C MET A 92 -7.98 -6.50 0.48
N ALA A 93 -6.93 -7.26 0.78
CA ALA A 93 -5.63 -7.17 0.14
C ALA A 93 -5.75 -7.35 -1.39
N GLY A 94 -5.08 -6.49 -2.16
CA GLY A 94 -5.09 -6.54 -3.63
C GLY A 94 -6.30 -5.87 -4.28
N THR A 95 -7.17 -5.22 -3.52
CA THR A 95 -8.25 -4.36 -4.03
C THR A 95 -7.78 -2.92 -4.16
N ASN A 96 -8.63 -2.03 -4.70
CA ASN A 96 -8.36 -0.58 -4.69
C ASN A 96 -8.34 0.03 -3.28
N MET A 97 -8.75 -0.73 -2.27
CA MET A 97 -8.71 -0.37 -0.86
C MET A 97 -7.41 -0.80 -0.19
N ASP A 98 -6.64 -1.68 -0.85
CA ASP A 98 -5.38 -2.16 -0.32
C ASP A 98 -4.26 -1.16 -0.63
N GLY A 99 -3.84 -0.42 0.37
CA GLY A 99 -2.64 0.42 0.33
C GLY A 99 -1.34 -0.34 0.59
N SER A 100 -1.41 -1.66 0.75
CA SER A 100 -0.27 -2.50 1.09
C SER A 100 0.72 -2.57 -0.07
N TRP A 101 1.94 -2.12 0.16
CA TRP A 101 3.09 -2.27 -0.74
C TRP A 101 3.60 -3.71 -0.79
N MET A 102 3.09 -4.58 0.07
CA MET A 102 3.66 -5.87 0.42
C MET A 102 2.87 -7.07 -0.07
N THR A 103 2.11 -6.94 -1.11
CA THR A 103 1.30 -8.02 -1.69
C THR A 103 2.11 -9.22 -2.19
N THR A 104 3.43 -9.19 -2.07
CA THR A 104 4.29 -10.28 -2.57
C THR A 104 5.40 -10.59 -1.56
N GLY A 105 5.25 -11.70 -0.86
CA GLY A 105 6.39 -12.42 -0.25
C GLY A 105 6.67 -12.21 1.22
N GLY A 106 5.72 -12.25 2.08
CA GLY A 106 5.94 -12.61 3.50
C GLY A 106 6.73 -11.67 4.43
N VAL A 107 7.70 -10.92 3.93
CA VAL A 107 8.57 -10.09 4.79
C VAL A 107 7.87 -8.90 5.37
N GLY A 108 6.81 -8.48 4.76
CA GLY A 108 6.16 -7.25 5.09
C GLY A 108 4.66 -7.37 5.22
N TYR A 109 4.14 -8.55 5.45
CA TYR A 109 2.72 -8.74 5.65
C TYR A 109 2.28 -8.06 6.94
N LEU A 110 1.30 -7.16 6.85
CA LEU A 110 0.68 -6.55 8.03
C LEU A 110 -0.48 -7.42 8.49
N GLY A 111 -0.53 -7.68 9.79
CA GLY A 111 -1.62 -8.37 10.45
C GLY A 111 -2.45 -7.43 11.32
N ALA A 112 -3.34 -8.01 12.13
CA ALA A 112 -4.13 -7.28 13.11
C ALA A 112 -3.22 -6.49 14.07
N ASN A 113 -3.60 -5.25 14.34
CA ASN A 113 -2.89 -4.32 15.22
C ASN A 113 -1.47 -3.92 14.76
N ASP A 114 -1.07 -4.29 13.54
CA ASP A 114 0.23 -3.88 13.01
C ASP A 114 0.19 -2.41 12.56
N GLU A 115 1.29 -1.74 12.82
CA GLU A 115 1.59 -0.39 12.37
C GLU A 115 2.87 -0.42 11.54
N ASN A 116 2.87 0.21 10.37
CA ASN A 116 4.03 0.34 9.52
C ASN A 116 4.36 1.80 9.27
N MET A 117 5.55 2.21 9.64
CA MET A 117 6.12 3.49 9.23
C MET A 117 7.19 3.25 8.18
N SER A 118 7.10 3.95 7.04
CA SER A 118 8.09 3.82 5.98
C SER A 118 8.71 5.15 5.56
N LEU A 119 9.97 5.07 5.13
CA LEU A 119 10.69 6.16 4.49
C LEU A 119 11.47 5.62 3.30
N GLY A 120 11.26 6.22 2.14
CA GLY A 120 11.88 5.80 0.90
C GLY A 120 12.43 6.95 0.08
N LEU A 121 13.31 6.59 -0.84
CA LEU A 121 13.86 7.45 -1.88
C LEU A 121 13.63 6.78 -3.23
N THR A 122 13.16 7.57 -4.21
CA THR A 122 13.10 7.13 -5.61
C THR A 122 13.95 8.07 -6.47
N TYR A 123 14.62 7.49 -7.46
CA TYR A 123 15.45 8.23 -8.40
C TYR A 123 15.25 7.72 -9.83
N ASN A 124 14.93 8.62 -10.73
CA ASN A 124 14.69 8.34 -12.15
C ASN A 124 15.86 8.85 -12.98
N MET A 125 16.47 7.99 -13.77
CA MET A 125 17.58 8.32 -14.65
C MET A 125 17.31 7.81 -16.06
N GLY A 126 16.55 8.59 -16.82
CA GLY A 126 16.11 8.20 -18.15
C GLY A 126 15.26 6.92 -18.14
N SER A 127 15.82 5.83 -18.66
CA SER A 127 15.13 4.52 -18.68
C SER A 127 15.29 3.71 -17.38
N ILE A 128 16.04 4.20 -16.41
CA ILE A 128 16.33 3.50 -15.16
C ILE A 128 15.55 4.17 -14.01
N ASN A 129 14.86 3.35 -13.22
CA ASN A 129 14.22 3.78 -11.98
C ASN A 129 14.87 3.02 -10.81
N LEU A 130 15.31 3.74 -9.82
CA LEU A 130 15.87 3.18 -8.59
C LEU A 130 14.96 3.54 -7.42
N GLY A 131 14.81 2.64 -6.47
CA GLY A 131 14.09 2.87 -5.23
C GLY A 131 14.78 2.17 -4.06
N ALA A 132 14.70 2.80 -2.91
CA ALA A 132 15.06 2.20 -1.64
C ALA A 132 14.06 2.66 -0.59
N THR A 133 13.52 1.73 0.21
CA THR A 133 12.54 2.03 1.25
C THR A 133 12.88 1.22 2.50
N MET A 134 12.84 1.87 3.64
CA MET A 134 12.93 1.25 4.96
C MET A 134 11.55 1.27 5.59
N HIS A 135 11.18 0.20 6.24
CA HIS A 135 9.94 0.04 6.97
C HIS A 135 10.26 -0.39 8.40
N GLN A 136 9.56 0.20 9.32
CA GLN A 136 9.50 -0.25 10.72
C GLN A 136 8.07 -0.67 11.00
N ILE A 137 7.89 -1.95 11.33
CA ILE A 137 6.60 -2.54 11.61
C ILE A 137 6.57 -2.91 13.09
N THR A 138 5.59 -2.38 13.80
CA THR A 138 5.31 -2.64 15.21
C THR A 138 3.90 -3.17 15.36
N ASN A 139 3.55 -3.67 16.55
CA ASN A 139 2.20 -4.11 16.84
C ASN A 139 1.70 -3.41 18.10
N SER A 140 0.55 -2.76 18.04
CA SER A 140 0.05 -1.93 19.15
C SER A 140 -0.36 -2.71 20.40
N GLU A 141 -0.55 -4.03 20.29
CA GLU A 141 -0.88 -4.92 21.39
C GLU A 141 0.29 -5.79 21.86
N ASN A 142 1.42 -5.76 21.16
CA ASN A 142 2.60 -6.53 21.50
C ASN A 142 3.87 -5.66 21.38
N ASP A 143 4.24 -5.03 22.47
CA ASP A 143 5.41 -4.14 22.55
C ASP A 143 6.75 -4.84 22.21
N ASP A 144 6.80 -6.16 22.29
CA ASP A 144 8.01 -6.94 21.94
C ASP A 144 8.07 -7.27 20.42
N TYR A 145 7.01 -6.94 19.66
CA TYR A 145 6.97 -7.17 18.23
C TYR A 145 7.53 -5.97 17.48
N GLU A 146 8.68 -6.16 16.88
CA GLU A 146 9.29 -5.19 15.97
C GLU A 146 9.88 -5.92 14.78
N ARG A 147 9.64 -5.41 13.58
CA ARG A 147 10.20 -5.94 12.35
C ARG A 147 10.67 -4.81 11.45
N ASP A 148 11.96 -4.80 11.18
CA ASP A 148 12.57 -3.90 10.22
C ASP A 148 12.63 -4.57 8.85
N VAL A 149 12.18 -3.86 7.82
CA VAL A 149 12.23 -4.33 6.44
C VAL A 149 12.91 -3.28 5.56
N MET A 150 13.83 -3.73 4.73
CA MET A 150 14.44 -2.90 3.68
C MET A 150 14.06 -3.43 2.32
N GLU A 151 13.57 -2.55 1.46
CA GLU A 151 13.33 -2.84 0.04
C GLU A 151 14.27 -2.04 -0.85
N ILE A 152 14.77 -2.68 -1.89
CA ILE A 152 15.51 -2.05 -2.98
C ILE A 152 14.86 -2.46 -4.28
N SER A 153 14.61 -1.50 -5.16
CA SER A 153 14.04 -1.73 -6.47
C SER A 153 14.88 -1.12 -7.58
N LEU A 154 14.97 -1.84 -8.70
CA LEU A 154 15.56 -1.39 -9.94
C LEU A 154 14.56 -1.67 -11.06
N GLY A 155 14.15 -0.62 -11.77
CA GLY A 155 13.36 -0.72 -13.00
C GLY A 155 14.18 -0.30 -14.20
N TYR A 156 13.95 -0.97 -15.34
CA TYR A 156 14.53 -0.59 -16.61
C TYR A 156 13.47 -0.64 -17.72
N SER A 157 13.25 0.48 -18.38
CA SER A 157 12.36 0.56 -19.54
C SER A 157 13.08 0.07 -20.79
N LEU A 158 12.51 -0.95 -21.44
CA LEU A 158 13.03 -1.52 -22.70
C LEU A 158 12.37 -0.89 -23.95
N GLY A 159 11.63 0.20 -23.76
CA GLY A 159 10.83 0.92 -24.77
C GLY A 159 9.41 1.15 -24.26
N ASP A 160 8.52 1.56 -25.18
CA ASP A 160 7.17 2.02 -24.79
C ASP A 160 6.30 0.91 -24.19
N ASN A 161 6.55 -0.35 -24.54
CA ASN A 161 5.68 -1.47 -24.19
C ASN A 161 6.37 -2.58 -23.40
N ALA A 162 7.65 -2.42 -23.02
CA ALA A 162 8.36 -3.45 -22.28
C ALA A 162 9.21 -2.88 -21.14
N GLY A 163 9.34 -3.62 -20.07
CA GLY A 163 10.14 -3.24 -18.91
C GLY A 163 10.63 -4.45 -18.13
N LEU A 164 11.78 -4.28 -17.50
CA LEU A 164 12.36 -5.21 -16.56
C LEU A 164 12.35 -4.57 -15.18
N SER A 165 11.96 -5.31 -14.15
CA SER A 165 12.12 -4.85 -12.77
C SER A 165 12.72 -5.93 -11.90
N LEU A 166 13.61 -5.51 -11.02
CA LEU A 166 14.18 -6.30 -9.94
C LEU A 166 13.77 -5.65 -8.62
N LYS A 167 13.22 -6.44 -7.70
CA LYS A 167 12.95 -6.04 -6.33
C LYS A 167 13.67 -6.99 -5.38
N TYR A 168 14.34 -6.44 -4.41
CA TYR A 168 14.94 -7.17 -3.30
C TYR A 168 14.35 -6.63 -2.01
N ALA A 169 13.92 -7.53 -1.14
CA ALA A 169 13.45 -7.19 0.19
C ALA A 169 14.11 -8.09 1.22
N THR A 170 14.44 -7.52 2.36
CA THR A 170 14.98 -8.23 3.50
C THR A 170 14.33 -7.71 4.78
N GLY A 171 14.09 -8.59 5.74
CA GLY A 171 13.51 -8.20 7.01
C GLY A 171 13.79 -9.22 8.10
N ALA A 172 13.84 -8.74 9.34
CA ALA A 172 14.02 -9.54 10.52
C ALA A 172 12.88 -9.27 11.51
N THR A 173 12.44 -10.28 12.23
CA THR A 173 11.46 -10.17 13.32
C THR A 173 12.16 -10.53 14.63
N GLY A 174 12.20 -9.58 15.59
CA GLY A 174 12.57 -9.84 16.96
C GLY A 174 13.89 -10.61 17.20
N GLY A 175 14.93 -10.38 16.36
CA GLY A 175 16.23 -11.04 16.49
C GLY A 175 16.31 -12.46 15.91
N THR A 176 15.33 -12.86 15.08
CA THR A 176 15.38 -14.08 14.29
C THR A 176 16.26 -13.92 13.05
N ASP A 177 16.53 -15.03 12.34
CA ASP A 177 17.24 -14.99 11.07
C ASP A 177 16.52 -14.09 10.07
N GLU A 178 17.29 -13.30 9.34
CA GLU A 178 16.81 -12.34 8.34
C GLU A 178 16.25 -13.07 7.12
N ASP A 179 14.98 -12.86 6.81
CA ASP A 179 14.36 -13.35 5.58
C ASP A 179 14.75 -12.48 4.38
N LYS A 180 14.99 -13.11 3.24
CA LYS A 180 15.42 -12.44 2.00
C LYS A 180 14.59 -12.89 0.84
N TYR A 181 14.08 -11.91 0.09
CA TYR A 181 13.25 -12.15 -1.09
C TYR A 181 13.78 -11.36 -2.29
N MET A 182 13.70 -11.97 -3.45
CA MET A 182 14.08 -11.33 -4.71
C MET A 182 13.07 -11.68 -5.79
N TRP A 183 12.58 -10.67 -6.47
CA TRP A 183 11.67 -10.81 -7.60
C TRP A 183 12.30 -10.18 -8.84
N LEU A 184 12.28 -10.93 -9.92
CA LEU A 184 12.60 -10.44 -11.25
C LEU A 184 11.33 -10.51 -12.10
N THR A 185 10.87 -9.38 -12.60
CA THR A 185 9.66 -9.28 -13.40
C THR A 185 9.98 -8.70 -14.76
N LEU A 186 9.58 -9.41 -15.82
CA LEU A 186 9.56 -8.90 -17.19
C LEU A 186 8.11 -8.60 -17.56
N LYS A 187 7.81 -7.36 -17.93
CA LYS A 187 6.53 -6.94 -18.46
C LYS A 187 6.69 -6.64 -19.95
N GLY A 188 5.76 -7.13 -20.77
CA GLY A 188 5.67 -6.80 -22.19
C GLY A 188 4.20 -6.67 -22.57
N GLY A 189 3.86 -5.64 -23.38
CA GLY A 189 2.56 -5.49 -24.02
C GLY A 189 2.69 -5.84 -25.51
N LEU A 190 1.69 -6.53 -26.06
CA LEU A 190 1.51 -6.77 -27.51
C LEU A 190 0.64 -5.67 -28.10
#